data_75cd0005c6eaba1990b0bf3b461826f8
#
_entry.id   75cd0005c6eaba1990b0bf3b461826f8
#
_cell.length_a   1.000
_cell.length_b   1.000
_cell.length_c   1.000
_cell.angle_alpha   90.00
_cell.angle_beta   90.00
_cell.angle_gamma   90.00
#
_symmetry.space_group_name_H-M   'P 1'
#
loop_
_entity.id
_entity.type
_entity.pdbx_description
1 polymer ?
#
loop_
_entity_poly.entity_id
_entity_poly.type
_entity_poly.pdbx_seq_one_letter_code
_entity_poly.pdbx_strand_id
1 'polypeptide(L)'
;MGRSVILDGNTLSPAEIIAIANGSASLEVSQDSWDRIIKSRKIVDDIVASGQVVYGINTGFGSLVNTIIDSEKLQELQINLIRSHATGLGDRMDKTSVRTMMIARINSFAKGYSGVHPNVVQQLIDYINLNITPYVPRIGSLGASGDLAPLSHMALTLIGEGHIVGEDGSLLETKEVLTEKGLIPVELNAKDGLSLINGTSQMLSYSIISLTMLNDLLPIADVIYCASLDGFKGSILPCLLYTSPSPRDWTI
;
A
#
# COMPACT_ATOMS: atom_id res chain seq x y z
N MET A 1 -18.31 17.93 -8.82
CA MET A 1 -16.87 17.67 -8.59
C MET A 1 -16.75 16.71 -7.43
N GLY A 2 -16.10 15.57 -7.61
CA GLY A 2 -15.88 14.60 -6.53
C GLY A 2 -14.96 15.17 -5.44
N ARG A 3 -15.04 14.62 -4.23
CA ARG A 3 -14.12 14.98 -3.13
C ARG A 3 -12.70 14.54 -3.52
N SER A 4 -11.72 15.44 -3.44
CA SER A 4 -10.29 15.11 -3.57
C SER A 4 -9.66 15.01 -2.18
N VAL A 5 -8.76 14.03 -1.99
CA VAL A 5 -7.97 13.86 -0.77
C VAL A 5 -6.50 14.05 -1.13
N ILE A 6 -5.83 14.93 -0.40
CA ILE A 6 -4.42 15.26 -0.63
C ILE A 6 -3.56 14.50 0.38
N LEU A 7 -2.66 13.65 -0.14
CA LEU A 7 -1.69 12.91 0.66
C LEU A 7 -0.45 13.76 0.93
N ASP A 8 -0.09 13.86 2.20
CA ASP A 8 1.13 14.54 2.66
C ASP A 8 2.14 13.61 3.34
N GLY A 9 1.79 12.33 3.45
CA GLY A 9 2.57 11.31 4.14
C GLY A 9 2.31 11.24 5.66
N ASN A 10 1.49 12.12 6.25
CA ASN A 10 1.35 12.24 7.71
C ASN A 10 -0.10 12.24 8.20
N THR A 11 -1.01 12.93 7.50
CA THR A 11 -2.35 13.25 8.04
C THR A 11 -3.48 12.39 7.51
N LEU A 12 -3.19 11.42 6.63
CA LEU A 12 -4.19 10.56 5.99
C LEU A 12 -4.91 9.66 7.00
N SER A 13 -6.22 9.82 7.13
CA SER A 13 -7.06 9.02 8.02
C SER A 13 -7.54 7.71 7.40
N PRO A 14 -7.88 6.67 8.21
CA PRO A 14 -8.49 5.43 7.69
C PRO A 14 -9.75 5.67 6.85
N ALA A 15 -10.61 6.59 7.26
CA ALA A 15 -11.84 6.92 6.53
C ALA A 15 -11.55 7.51 5.14
N GLU A 16 -10.54 8.35 5.00
CA GLU A 16 -10.11 8.89 3.71
C GLU A 16 -9.53 7.80 2.81
N ILE A 17 -8.72 6.90 3.37
CA ILE A 17 -8.18 5.75 2.63
C ILE A 17 -9.33 4.91 2.05
N ILE A 18 -10.33 4.57 2.85
CA ILE A 18 -11.47 3.79 2.40
C ILE A 18 -12.30 4.55 1.36
N ALA A 19 -12.48 5.86 1.52
CA ALA A 19 -13.18 6.69 0.53
C ALA A 19 -12.47 6.67 -0.84
N ILE A 20 -11.14 6.78 -0.87
CA ILE A 20 -10.34 6.68 -2.09
C ILE A 20 -10.40 5.25 -2.65
N ALA A 21 -10.23 4.24 -1.80
CA ALA A 21 -10.22 2.84 -2.22
C ALA A 21 -11.55 2.43 -2.87
N ASN A 22 -12.67 2.94 -2.39
CA ASN A 22 -14.00 2.68 -2.93
C ASN A 22 -14.38 3.60 -4.13
N GLY A 23 -13.49 4.52 -4.51
CA GLY A 23 -13.72 5.42 -5.64
C GLY A 23 -14.67 6.59 -5.35
N SER A 24 -15.02 6.86 -4.09
CA SER A 24 -15.84 8.02 -3.68
C SER A 24 -15.03 9.30 -3.51
N ALA A 25 -13.71 9.21 -3.56
CA ALA A 25 -12.79 10.34 -3.58
C ALA A 25 -11.64 10.08 -4.56
N SER A 26 -11.12 11.13 -5.20
CA SER A 26 -9.86 11.10 -5.94
C SER A 26 -8.67 11.31 -5.01
N LEU A 27 -7.48 10.91 -5.47
CA LEU A 27 -6.23 11.02 -4.74
C LEU A 27 -5.31 12.01 -5.42
N GLU A 28 -4.72 12.91 -4.64
CA GLU A 28 -3.64 13.81 -5.04
C GLU A 28 -2.50 13.73 -4.02
N VAL A 29 -1.31 14.16 -4.41
CA VAL A 29 -0.14 14.29 -3.52
C VAL A 29 0.21 15.76 -3.40
N SER A 30 0.47 16.23 -2.17
CA SER A 30 0.80 17.63 -1.94
C SER A 30 2.10 18.05 -2.64
N GLN A 31 2.21 19.33 -3.00
CA GLN A 31 3.43 19.85 -3.64
C GLN A 31 4.66 19.64 -2.77
N ASP A 32 4.55 19.88 -1.45
CA ASP A 32 5.65 19.64 -0.51
C ASP A 32 6.10 18.17 -0.50
N SER A 33 5.17 17.24 -0.71
CA SER A 33 5.51 15.80 -0.82
C SER A 33 6.22 15.50 -2.14
N TRP A 34 5.78 16.08 -3.24
CA TRP A 34 6.48 15.97 -4.51
C TRP A 34 7.91 16.49 -4.41
N ASP A 35 8.12 17.64 -3.79
CA ASP A 35 9.44 18.22 -3.58
C ASP A 35 10.35 17.30 -2.75
N ARG A 36 9.79 16.65 -1.71
CA ARG A 36 10.52 15.65 -0.91
C ARG A 36 10.85 14.38 -1.71
N ILE A 37 9.92 13.89 -2.54
CA ILE A 37 10.15 12.73 -3.42
C ILE A 37 11.27 13.03 -4.40
N ILE A 38 11.22 14.17 -5.08
CA ILE A 38 12.24 14.61 -6.05
C ILE A 38 13.60 14.77 -5.38
N LYS A 39 13.64 15.39 -4.20
CA LYS A 39 14.87 15.56 -3.42
C LYS A 39 15.48 14.21 -3.01
N SER A 40 14.65 13.29 -2.56
CA SER A 40 15.07 11.93 -2.18
C SER A 40 15.57 11.14 -3.41
N ARG A 41 14.90 11.28 -4.55
CA ARG A 41 15.34 10.67 -5.81
C ARG A 41 16.71 11.19 -6.24
N LYS A 42 16.92 12.49 -6.18
CA LYS A 42 18.21 13.11 -6.54
C LYS A 42 19.39 12.49 -5.79
N ILE A 43 19.22 12.12 -4.51
CA ILE A 43 20.26 11.44 -3.73
C ILE A 43 20.63 10.08 -4.36
N VAL A 44 19.63 9.32 -4.83
CA VAL A 44 19.88 8.04 -5.51
C VAL A 44 20.63 8.26 -6.83
N ASP A 45 20.21 9.23 -7.62
CA ASP A 45 20.84 9.56 -8.89
C ASP A 45 22.30 10.03 -8.70
N ASP A 46 22.56 10.86 -7.70
CA ASP A 46 23.90 11.33 -7.34
C ASP A 46 24.81 10.17 -6.89
N ILE A 47 24.28 9.18 -6.14
CA ILE A 47 25.01 7.97 -5.75
C ILE A 47 25.37 7.12 -6.98
N VAL A 48 24.42 6.90 -7.89
CA VAL A 48 24.67 6.14 -9.13
C VAL A 48 25.72 6.85 -9.98
N ALA A 49 25.59 8.16 -10.15
CA ALA A 49 26.53 8.98 -10.95
C ALA A 49 27.96 9.01 -10.35
N SER A 50 28.09 8.99 -9.03
CA SER A 50 29.39 9.00 -8.34
C SER A 50 30.10 7.65 -8.35
N GLY A 51 29.39 6.55 -8.69
CA GLY A 51 29.90 5.19 -8.57
C GLY A 51 30.09 4.71 -7.13
N GLN A 52 29.62 5.44 -6.13
CA GLN A 52 29.65 5.02 -4.73
C GLN A 52 28.81 3.76 -4.55
N VAL A 53 29.39 2.73 -3.91
CA VAL A 53 28.70 1.46 -3.66
C VAL A 53 27.75 1.63 -2.48
N VAL A 54 26.45 1.51 -2.73
CA VAL A 54 25.40 1.63 -1.71
C VAL A 54 24.41 0.49 -1.86
N TYR A 55 24.22 -0.26 -0.77
CA TYR A 55 23.28 -1.38 -0.73
C TYR A 55 21.86 -0.97 -1.15
N GLY A 56 21.29 -1.76 -2.05
CA GLY A 56 19.94 -1.56 -2.56
C GLY A 56 19.80 -0.46 -3.62
N ILE A 57 20.88 0.21 -3.99
CA ILE A 57 20.94 1.19 -5.08
C ILE A 57 21.67 0.59 -6.29
N ASN A 58 22.92 0.20 -6.12
CA ASN A 58 23.78 -0.32 -7.19
C ASN A 58 24.54 -1.59 -6.78
N THR A 59 24.00 -2.35 -5.83
CA THR A 59 24.48 -3.70 -5.48
C THR A 59 23.39 -4.73 -5.71
N GLY A 60 23.76 -6.01 -5.73
CA GLY A 60 22.81 -7.12 -5.62
C GLY A 60 22.13 -7.15 -4.25
N PHE A 61 21.20 -8.08 -4.05
CA PHE A 61 20.43 -8.27 -2.83
C PHE A 61 20.78 -9.57 -2.12
N GLY A 62 20.54 -9.63 -0.81
CA GLY A 62 20.78 -10.83 0.00
C GLY A 62 22.24 -11.28 -0.06
N SER A 63 22.49 -12.51 -0.52
CA SER A 63 23.84 -13.06 -0.66
C SER A 63 24.73 -12.32 -1.67
N LEU A 64 24.14 -11.54 -2.56
CA LEU A 64 24.82 -10.74 -3.59
C LEU A 64 25.10 -9.30 -3.16
N VAL A 65 24.97 -8.97 -1.89
CA VAL A 65 25.14 -7.62 -1.32
C VAL A 65 26.48 -6.95 -1.69
N ASN A 66 27.53 -7.73 -1.86
CA ASN A 66 28.87 -7.25 -2.21
C ASN A 66 29.14 -7.20 -3.73
N THR A 67 28.16 -7.59 -4.55
CA THR A 67 28.29 -7.60 -6.01
C THR A 67 27.84 -6.23 -6.53
N ILE A 68 28.77 -5.47 -7.09
CA ILE A 68 28.47 -4.20 -7.76
C ILE A 68 27.80 -4.51 -9.09
N ILE A 69 26.72 -3.80 -9.37
CA ILE A 69 25.96 -3.93 -10.62
C ILE A 69 26.28 -2.72 -11.51
N ASP A 70 26.68 -3.00 -12.74
CA ASP A 70 26.92 -1.96 -13.74
C ASP A 70 25.67 -1.12 -13.98
N SER A 71 25.82 0.17 -14.20
CA SER A 71 24.72 1.10 -14.40
C SER A 71 23.76 0.67 -15.52
N GLU A 72 24.30 0.07 -16.58
CA GLU A 72 23.52 -0.45 -17.71
C GLU A 72 22.60 -1.63 -17.34
N LYS A 73 22.92 -2.34 -16.28
CA LYS A 73 22.15 -3.51 -15.77
C LYS A 73 21.23 -3.19 -14.61
N LEU A 74 21.27 -1.97 -14.09
CA LEU A 74 20.46 -1.60 -12.92
C LEU A 74 18.96 -1.72 -13.19
N GLN A 75 18.51 -1.35 -14.39
CA GLN A 75 17.11 -1.49 -14.80
C GLN A 75 16.68 -2.97 -14.82
N GLU A 76 17.49 -3.82 -15.45
CA GLU A 76 17.21 -5.26 -15.50
C GLU A 76 17.17 -5.88 -14.11
N LEU A 77 18.07 -5.46 -13.22
CA LEU A 77 18.08 -5.88 -11.82
C LEU A 77 16.75 -5.56 -11.12
N GLN A 78 16.21 -4.34 -11.31
CA GLN A 78 14.95 -3.93 -10.68
C GLN A 78 13.77 -4.75 -11.21
N ILE A 79 13.72 -5.01 -12.51
CA ILE A 79 12.69 -5.84 -13.15
C ILE A 79 12.78 -7.27 -12.63
N ASN A 80 13.98 -7.86 -12.61
CA ASN A 80 14.20 -9.23 -12.14
C ASN A 80 13.91 -9.39 -10.65
N LEU A 81 14.16 -8.35 -9.84
CA LEU A 81 13.78 -8.31 -8.44
C LEU A 81 12.25 -8.46 -8.29
N ILE A 82 11.47 -7.68 -9.03
CA ILE A 82 10.00 -7.75 -8.99
C ILE A 82 9.52 -9.12 -9.46
N ARG A 83 10.01 -9.61 -10.61
CA ARG A 83 9.61 -10.90 -11.17
C ARG A 83 9.91 -12.06 -10.22
N SER A 84 11.07 -12.06 -9.58
CA SER A 84 11.49 -13.12 -8.66
C SER A 84 10.67 -13.19 -7.38
N HIS A 85 10.05 -12.10 -6.99
CA HIS A 85 9.23 -12.01 -5.77
C HIS A 85 7.72 -12.10 -6.03
N ALA A 86 7.27 -12.05 -7.29
CA ALA A 86 5.86 -12.20 -7.65
C ALA A 86 5.43 -13.68 -7.61
N THR A 87 5.50 -14.28 -6.43
CA THR A 87 5.29 -15.72 -6.18
C THR A 87 4.06 -16.00 -5.32
N GLY A 88 3.12 -15.07 -5.29
CA GLY A 88 1.86 -15.21 -4.56
C GLY A 88 0.99 -16.35 -5.10
N LEU A 89 0.18 -16.93 -4.22
CA LEU A 89 -0.69 -18.08 -4.49
C LEU A 89 -2.12 -17.86 -3.98
N GLY A 90 -3.01 -18.75 -4.39
CA GLY A 90 -4.40 -18.79 -3.94
C GLY A 90 -5.29 -17.76 -4.62
N ASP A 91 -6.46 -17.52 -4.02
CA ASP A 91 -7.44 -16.57 -4.53
C ASP A 91 -6.88 -15.14 -4.53
N ARG A 92 -7.45 -14.30 -5.36
CA ARG A 92 -7.10 -12.86 -5.38
C ARG A 92 -7.54 -12.14 -4.11
N MET A 93 -6.82 -11.09 -3.76
CA MET A 93 -7.28 -10.08 -2.82
C MET A 93 -8.51 -9.36 -3.39
N ASP A 94 -9.40 -8.90 -2.51
CA ASP A 94 -10.49 -8.04 -2.94
C ASP A 94 -10.00 -6.66 -3.40
N LYS A 95 -10.82 -6.00 -4.21
CA LYS A 95 -10.50 -4.71 -4.82
C LYS A 95 -10.14 -3.64 -3.78
N THR A 96 -10.92 -3.55 -2.71
CA THR A 96 -10.71 -2.54 -1.66
C THR A 96 -9.36 -2.76 -0.97
N SER A 97 -9.01 -4.02 -0.65
CA SER A 97 -7.73 -4.37 -0.03
C SER A 97 -6.53 -4.02 -0.93
N VAL A 98 -6.58 -4.34 -2.22
CA VAL A 98 -5.49 -3.98 -3.16
C VAL A 98 -5.35 -2.47 -3.28
N ARG A 99 -6.44 -1.75 -3.44
CA ARG A 99 -6.42 -0.28 -3.57
C ARG A 99 -5.94 0.38 -2.28
N THR A 100 -6.38 -0.10 -1.11
CA THR A 100 -5.88 0.37 0.20
C THR A 100 -4.36 0.14 0.33
N MET A 101 -3.85 -1.02 -0.11
CA MET A 101 -2.41 -1.32 -0.15
C MET A 101 -1.66 -0.32 -1.05
N MET A 102 -2.19 0.00 -2.22
CA MET A 102 -1.60 0.98 -3.14
C MET A 102 -1.58 2.38 -2.52
N ILE A 103 -2.68 2.83 -1.92
CA ILE A 103 -2.80 4.14 -1.26
C ILE A 103 -1.80 4.24 -0.10
N ALA A 104 -1.69 3.20 0.72
CA ALA A 104 -0.72 3.14 1.81
C ALA A 104 0.72 3.25 1.28
N ARG A 105 1.01 2.64 0.11
CA ARG A 105 2.31 2.74 -0.54
C ARG A 105 2.60 4.15 -1.04
N ILE A 106 1.65 4.79 -1.73
CA ILE A 106 1.77 6.18 -2.19
C ILE A 106 2.00 7.11 -0.99
N ASN A 107 1.24 6.94 0.10
CA ASN A 107 1.41 7.76 1.30
C ASN A 107 2.79 7.59 1.95
N SER A 108 3.35 6.37 1.90
CA SER A 108 4.73 6.11 2.33
C SER A 108 5.75 6.84 1.44
N PHE A 109 5.54 6.87 0.13
CA PHE A 109 6.39 7.62 -0.80
C PHE A 109 6.31 9.13 -0.60
N ALA A 110 5.13 9.66 -0.26
CA ALA A 110 4.90 11.07 0.03
C ALA A 110 5.76 11.62 1.18
N LYS A 111 6.30 10.75 2.06
CA LYS A 111 7.27 11.13 3.08
C LYS A 111 8.64 11.52 2.52
N GLY A 112 9.00 11.08 1.31
CA GLY A 112 10.24 11.42 0.63
C GLY A 112 11.50 10.72 1.16
N TYR A 113 11.38 9.48 1.67
CA TYR A 113 12.54 8.73 2.17
C TYR A 113 12.93 7.53 1.29
N SER A 114 12.12 7.18 0.31
CA SER A 114 12.30 5.93 -0.46
C SER A 114 13.29 6.06 -1.62
N GLY A 115 13.51 7.25 -2.15
CA GLY A 115 14.31 7.46 -3.37
C GLY A 115 13.69 6.87 -4.64
N VAL A 116 12.38 6.60 -4.61
CA VAL A 116 11.62 6.13 -5.77
C VAL A 116 11.52 7.23 -6.83
N HIS A 117 11.53 6.84 -8.10
CA HIS A 117 11.37 7.78 -9.20
C HIS A 117 9.95 8.37 -9.21
N PRO A 118 9.79 9.70 -9.42
CA PRO A 118 8.48 10.37 -9.43
C PRO A 118 7.45 9.73 -10.37
N ASN A 119 7.86 9.25 -11.55
CA ASN A 119 6.95 8.61 -12.50
C ASN A 119 6.30 7.34 -11.94
N VAL A 120 6.99 6.58 -11.09
CA VAL A 120 6.45 5.40 -10.42
C VAL A 120 5.31 5.79 -9.46
N VAL A 121 5.50 6.88 -8.73
CA VAL A 121 4.49 7.41 -7.81
C VAL A 121 3.28 7.93 -8.59
N GLN A 122 3.53 8.67 -9.68
CA GLN A 122 2.47 9.19 -10.54
C GLN A 122 1.64 8.07 -11.15
N GLN A 123 2.28 7.01 -11.67
CA GLN A 123 1.57 5.87 -12.23
C GLN A 123 0.66 5.17 -11.20
N LEU A 124 1.09 5.05 -9.94
CA LEU A 124 0.24 4.52 -8.87
C LEU A 124 -0.96 5.42 -8.58
N ILE A 125 -0.77 6.74 -8.61
CA ILE A 125 -1.86 7.72 -8.48
C ILE A 125 -2.85 7.58 -9.63
N ASP A 126 -2.35 7.46 -10.85
CA ASP A 126 -3.17 7.28 -12.05
C ASP A 126 -3.98 5.98 -11.97
N TYR A 127 -3.38 4.88 -11.49
CA TYR A 127 -4.09 3.62 -11.24
C TYR A 127 -5.27 3.81 -10.28
N ILE A 128 -5.05 4.51 -9.17
CA ILE A 128 -6.12 4.80 -8.20
C ILE A 128 -7.23 5.63 -8.86
N ASN A 129 -6.88 6.72 -9.54
CA ASN A 129 -7.85 7.66 -10.09
C ASN A 129 -8.58 7.12 -11.33
N LEU A 130 -7.94 6.26 -12.13
CA LEU A 130 -8.52 5.57 -13.30
C LEU A 130 -9.18 4.23 -12.95
N ASN A 131 -9.27 3.90 -11.66
CA ASN A 131 -9.89 2.66 -11.17
C ASN A 131 -9.20 1.37 -11.68
N ILE A 132 -7.90 1.42 -11.94
CA ILE A 132 -7.08 0.27 -12.32
C ILE A 132 -6.67 -0.49 -11.05
N THR A 133 -7.03 -1.78 -10.97
CA THR A 133 -6.73 -2.61 -9.79
C THR A 133 -5.92 -3.83 -10.21
N PRO A 134 -4.65 -3.94 -9.80
CA PRO A 134 -3.81 -5.10 -10.06
C PRO A 134 -4.40 -6.39 -9.49
N TYR A 135 -4.17 -7.51 -10.20
CA TYR A 135 -4.40 -8.84 -9.65
C TYR A 135 -3.29 -9.16 -8.65
N VAL A 136 -3.66 -9.38 -7.40
CA VAL A 136 -2.73 -9.71 -6.32
C VAL A 136 -3.27 -10.95 -5.59
N PRO A 137 -2.53 -12.07 -5.56
CA PRO A 137 -2.89 -13.25 -4.78
C PRO A 137 -2.89 -12.97 -3.26
N ARG A 138 -3.77 -13.64 -2.53
CA ARG A 138 -3.94 -13.42 -1.08
C ARG A 138 -2.80 -13.97 -0.23
N ILE A 139 -2.13 -15.03 -0.69
CA ILE A 139 -1.10 -15.76 0.05
C ILE A 139 0.25 -15.46 -0.58
N GLY A 140 1.23 -15.01 0.20
CA GLY A 140 2.58 -14.74 -0.31
C GLY A 140 3.42 -13.83 0.59
N SER A 141 2.80 -12.97 1.40
CA SER A 141 3.58 -12.17 2.35
C SER A 141 4.08 -13.02 3.50
N LEU A 142 5.39 -12.92 3.79
CA LEU A 142 6.03 -13.45 4.98
C LEU A 142 6.06 -12.41 6.11
N GLY A 143 6.09 -11.14 5.78
CA GLY A 143 6.07 -10.02 6.72
C GLY A 143 7.40 -9.75 7.45
N ALA A 144 8.46 -10.51 7.17
CA ALA A 144 9.75 -10.37 7.88
C ALA A 144 10.49 -9.07 7.53
N SER A 145 10.52 -8.69 6.25
CA SER A 145 11.12 -7.43 5.76
C SER A 145 10.10 -6.56 5.01
N GLY A 146 8.88 -7.03 4.90
CA GLY A 146 7.79 -6.40 4.18
C GLY A 146 6.94 -7.41 3.42
N ASP A 147 5.93 -6.90 2.73
CA ASP A 147 4.97 -7.66 1.95
C ASP A 147 5.46 -7.86 0.51
N LEU A 148 6.65 -8.48 0.34
CA LEU A 148 7.37 -8.53 -0.93
C LEU A 148 6.53 -9.12 -2.07
N ALA A 149 5.95 -10.29 -1.89
CA ALA A 149 5.21 -10.96 -2.96
C ALA A 149 3.95 -10.17 -3.40
N PRO A 150 3.03 -9.74 -2.55
CA PRO A 150 1.87 -8.96 -2.99
C PRO A 150 2.25 -7.62 -3.61
N LEU A 151 3.25 -6.93 -3.07
CA LEU A 151 3.74 -5.68 -3.67
C LEU A 151 4.44 -5.93 -5.02
N SER A 152 5.07 -7.09 -5.22
CA SER A 152 5.64 -7.47 -6.51
C SER A 152 4.56 -7.73 -7.55
N HIS A 153 3.46 -8.39 -7.20
CA HIS A 153 2.32 -8.52 -8.12
C HIS A 153 1.73 -7.18 -8.54
N MET A 154 1.61 -6.23 -7.60
CA MET A 154 1.24 -4.85 -7.92
C MET A 154 2.27 -4.19 -8.86
N ALA A 155 3.57 -4.33 -8.54
CA ALA A 155 4.65 -3.70 -9.29
C ALA A 155 4.81 -4.26 -10.71
N LEU A 156 4.52 -5.55 -10.95
CA LEU A 156 4.48 -6.13 -12.30
C LEU A 156 3.58 -5.34 -13.23
N THR A 157 2.41 -4.91 -12.74
CA THR A 157 1.47 -4.17 -13.59
C THR A 157 1.99 -2.79 -13.99
N LEU A 158 2.82 -2.15 -13.16
CA LEU A 158 3.43 -0.86 -13.50
C LEU A 158 4.39 -0.97 -14.68
N ILE A 159 5.07 -2.11 -14.83
CA ILE A 159 5.98 -2.39 -15.96
C ILE A 159 5.29 -3.06 -17.15
N GLY A 160 3.96 -3.15 -17.13
CA GLY A 160 3.16 -3.73 -18.20
C GLY A 160 3.07 -5.25 -18.19
N GLU A 161 3.42 -5.90 -17.09
CA GLU A 161 3.31 -7.35 -16.89
C GLU A 161 2.19 -7.70 -15.90
N GLY A 162 1.91 -9.00 -15.73
CA GLY A 162 0.82 -9.43 -14.85
C GLY A 162 -0.57 -9.08 -15.38
N HIS A 163 -1.56 -9.03 -14.48
CA HIS A 163 -2.96 -8.85 -14.87
C HIS A 163 -3.64 -7.75 -14.05
N ILE A 164 -4.66 -7.15 -14.64
CA ILE A 164 -5.58 -6.21 -14.01
C ILE A 164 -6.93 -6.91 -13.81
N VAL A 165 -7.60 -6.60 -12.72
CA VAL A 165 -8.95 -7.11 -12.43
C VAL A 165 -9.98 -6.21 -13.08
N GLY A 166 -10.74 -6.74 -14.05
CA GLY A 166 -11.85 -6.05 -14.67
C GLY A 166 -13.02 -5.80 -13.72
N GLU A 167 -13.97 -4.96 -14.13
CA GLU A 167 -15.16 -4.65 -13.32
C GLU A 167 -16.07 -5.87 -13.11
N ASP A 168 -16.12 -6.76 -14.08
CA ASP A 168 -16.83 -8.05 -14.03
C ASP A 168 -16.05 -9.15 -13.27
N GLY A 169 -14.83 -8.82 -12.84
CA GLY A 169 -13.93 -9.74 -12.16
C GLY A 169 -13.07 -10.59 -13.09
N SER A 170 -13.13 -10.38 -14.40
CA SER A 170 -12.22 -11.03 -15.35
C SER A 170 -10.76 -10.59 -15.14
N LEU A 171 -9.83 -11.40 -15.64
CA LEU A 171 -8.41 -11.03 -15.68
C LEU A 171 -8.09 -10.47 -17.06
N LEU A 172 -7.59 -9.27 -17.08
CA LEU A 172 -7.22 -8.53 -18.29
C LEU A 172 -5.69 -8.42 -18.36
N GLU A 173 -5.16 -8.50 -19.57
CA GLU A 173 -3.73 -8.24 -19.79
C GLU A 173 -3.38 -6.79 -19.47
N THR A 174 -2.37 -6.58 -18.64
CA THR A 174 -1.98 -5.25 -18.18
C THR A 174 -1.69 -4.29 -19.33
N LYS A 175 -0.97 -4.74 -20.35
CA LYS A 175 -0.62 -3.90 -21.52
C LYS A 175 -1.84 -3.38 -22.26
N GLU A 176 -2.87 -4.18 -22.40
CA GLU A 176 -4.12 -3.81 -23.08
C GLU A 176 -4.84 -2.71 -22.28
N VAL A 177 -4.98 -2.91 -20.96
CA VAL A 177 -5.61 -1.93 -20.07
C VAL A 177 -4.83 -0.61 -20.05
N LEU A 178 -3.50 -0.64 -19.95
CA LEU A 178 -2.69 0.57 -19.99
C LEU A 178 -2.89 1.34 -21.30
N THR A 179 -2.87 0.64 -22.42
CA THR A 179 -3.09 1.25 -23.73
C THR A 179 -4.47 1.90 -23.83
N GLU A 180 -5.53 1.19 -23.38
CA GLU A 180 -6.90 1.72 -23.35
C GLU A 180 -7.01 3.01 -22.49
N LYS A 181 -6.31 3.03 -21.35
CA LYS A 181 -6.32 4.18 -20.44
C LYS A 181 -5.32 5.29 -20.82
N GLY A 182 -4.58 5.12 -21.93
CA GLY A 182 -3.57 6.10 -22.38
C GLY A 182 -2.32 6.17 -21.48
N LEU A 183 -2.03 5.10 -20.75
CA LEU A 183 -0.85 4.98 -19.90
C LEU A 183 0.26 4.19 -20.60
N ILE A 184 1.49 4.48 -20.22
CA ILE A 184 2.69 3.79 -20.71
C ILE A 184 3.32 3.05 -19.52
N PRO A 185 3.79 1.80 -19.70
CA PRO A 185 4.53 1.10 -18.66
C PRO A 185 5.72 1.93 -18.16
N VAL A 186 5.94 1.94 -16.85
CA VAL A 186 7.05 2.68 -16.24
C VAL A 186 8.37 1.98 -16.53
N GLU A 187 9.37 2.75 -16.92
CA GLU A 187 10.76 2.31 -16.92
C GLU A 187 11.33 2.43 -15.50
N LEU A 188 11.77 1.30 -14.95
CA LEU A 188 12.36 1.27 -13.61
C LEU A 188 13.81 1.72 -13.65
N ASN A 189 14.17 2.57 -12.72
CA ASN A 189 15.54 3.02 -12.50
C ASN A 189 16.13 2.38 -11.23
N ALA A 190 17.38 2.68 -10.91
CA ALA A 190 18.03 2.23 -9.69
C ALA A 190 17.12 2.44 -8.47
N LYS A 191 17.01 1.44 -7.61
CA LYS A 191 16.22 1.43 -6.37
C LYS A 191 14.69 1.36 -6.53
N ASP A 192 14.11 1.59 -7.70
CA ASP A 192 12.65 1.62 -7.88
C ASP A 192 11.98 0.30 -7.52
N GLY A 193 12.52 -0.84 -7.98
CA GLY A 193 11.99 -2.15 -7.64
C GLY A 193 12.00 -2.40 -6.13
N LEU A 194 13.13 -2.17 -5.47
CA LEU A 194 13.22 -2.30 -4.02
C LEU A 194 12.27 -1.34 -3.30
N SER A 195 12.17 -0.09 -3.76
CA SER A 195 11.25 0.88 -3.19
C SER A 195 9.79 0.46 -3.35
N LEU A 196 9.42 -0.18 -4.45
CA LEU A 196 8.07 -0.67 -4.68
C LEU A 196 7.69 -1.84 -3.76
N ILE A 197 8.57 -2.83 -3.58
CA ILE A 197 8.20 -4.10 -2.95
C ILE A 197 8.56 -4.19 -1.46
N ASN A 198 9.50 -3.40 -0.96
CA ASN A 198 9.93 -3.49 0.44
C ASN A 198 9.14 -2.52 1.33
N GLY A 199 8.10 -3.03 1.95
CA GLY A 199 7.22 -2.31 2.88
C GLY A 199 6.06 -3.17 3.35
N THR A 200 5.30 -2.68 4.32
CA THR A 200 4.23 -3.40 5.04
C THR A 200 2.84 -2.95 4.60
N SER A 201 2.69 -2.58 3.33
CA SER A 201 1.46 -1.95 2.85
C SER A 201 0.27 -2.91 2.76
N GLN A 202 0.49 -4.22 2.54
CA GLN A 202 -0.58 -5.22 2.60
C GLN A 202 -1.06 -5.44 4.03
N MET A 203 -0.14 -5.63 4.98
CA MET A 203 -0.50 -5.76 6.40
C MET A 203 -1.27 -4.53 6.89
N LEU A 204 -0.80 -3.33 6.51
CA LEU A 204 -1.48 -2.09 6.85
C LEU A 204 -2.88 -2.00 6.20
N SER A 205 -3.04 -2.45 4.95
CA SER A 205 -4.33 -2.50 4.28
C SER A 205 -5.35 -3.32 5.06
N TYR A 206 -4.99 -4.56 5.42
CA TYR A 206 -5.87 -5.41 6.22
C TYR A 206 -6.17 -4.81 7.60
N SER A 207 -5.18 -4.19 8.24
CA SER A 207 -5.35 -3.54 9.54
C SER A 207 -6.34 -2.38 9.46
N ILE A 208 -6.24 -1.52 8.44
CA ILE A 208 -7.14 -0.38 8.22
C ILE A 208 -8.58 -0.87 8.00
N ILE A 209 -8.76 -1.85 7.11
CA ILE A 209 -10.09 -2.38 6.80
C ILE A 209 -10.71 -3.03 8.05
N SER A 210 -9.94 -3.89 8.74
CA SER A 210 -10.42 -4.56 9.95
C SER A 210 -10.77 -3.57 11.06
N LEU A 211 -9.95 -2.54 11.28
CA LEU A 211 -10.21 -1.50 12.27
C LEU A 211 -11.45 -0.68 11.93
N THR A 212 -11.64 -0.34 10.65
CA THR A 212 -12.83 0.38 10.20
C THR A 212 -14.09 -0.46 10.47
N MET A 213 -14.08 -1.75 10.07
CA MET A 213 -15.21 -2.65 10.35
C MET A 213 -15.47 -2.83 11.85
N LEU A 214 -14.43 -2.91 12.66
CA LEU A 214 -14.57 -3.02 14.12
C LEU A 214 -15.20 -1.75 14.71
N ASN A 215 -14.77 -0.60 14.29
CA ASN A 215 -15.34 0.69 14.74
C ASN A 215 -16.82 0.82 14.39
N ASP A 216 -17.26 0.28 13.26
CA ASP A 216 -18.67 0.27 12.86
C ASP A 216 -19.49 -0.75 13.70
N LEU A 217 -18.88 -1.85 14.11
CA LEU A 217 -19.54 -2.89 14.91
C LEU A 217 -19.71 -2.53 16.39
N LEU A 218 -18.81 -1.77 16.98
CA LEU A 218 -18.85 -1.45 18.41
C LEU A 218 -20.15 -0.74 18.83
N PRO A 219 -20.62 0.32 18.16
CA PRO A 219 -21.90 0.95 18.52
C PRO A 219 -23.10 0.01 18.35
N ILE A 220 -23.05 -0.89 17.35
CA ILE A 220 -24.11 -1.90 17.14
C ILE A 220 -24.15 -2.88 18.30
N ALA A 221 -22.98 -3.33 18.77
CA ALA A 221 -22.87 -4.21 19.93
C ALA A 221 -23.44 -3.57 21.20
N ASP A 222 -23.18 -2.27 21.42
CA ASP A 222 -23.74 -1.51 22.53
C ASP A 222 -25.28 -1.43 22.46
N VAL A 223 -25.84 -1.16 21.28
CA VAL A 223 -27.29 -1.13 21.06
C VAL A 223 -27.93 -2.50 21.33
N ILE A 224 -27.31 -3.59 20.83
CA ILE A 224 -27.77 -4.96 21.06
C ILE A 224 -27.72 -5.29 22.55
N TYR A 225 -26.66 -4.91 23.24
CA TYR A 225 -26.53 -5.09 24.67
C TYR A 225 -27.66 -4.36 25.44
N CYS A 226 -27.89 -3.09 25.16
CA CYS A 226 -28.95 -2.31 25.79
C CYS A 226 -30.35 -2.92 25.54
N ALA A 227 -30.65 -3.30 24.30
CA ALA A 227 -31.91 -3.95 23.96
C ALA A 227 -32.11 -5.29 24.69
N SER A 228 -31.05 -6.09 24.82
CA SER A 228 -31.07 -7.36 25.57
C SER A 228 -31.28 -7.12 27.06
N LEU A 229 -30.59 -6.13 27.64
CA LEU A 229 -30.73 -5.75 29.04
C LEU A 229 -32.18 -5.33 29.35
N ASP A 230 -32.80 -4.52 28.49
CA ASP A 230 -34.20 -4.09 28.64
C ASP A 230 -35.16 -5.28 28.47
N GLY A 231 -35.00 -6.10 27.42
CA GLY A 231 -35.84 -7.27 27.15
C GLY A 231 -35.82 -8.28 28.28
N PHE A 232 -34.70 -8.48 28.92
CA PHE A 232 -34.57 -9.36 30.11
C PHE A 232 -34.89 -8.66 31.43
N LYS A 233 -35.34 -7.39 31.42
CA LYS A 233 -35.55 -6.58 32.62
C LYS A 233 -34.33 -6.57 33.53
N GLY A 234 -33.14 -6.52 32.91
CA GLY A 234 -31.87 -6.51 33.63
C GLY A 234 -31.62 -5.18 34.35
N SER A 235 -30.57 -5.16 35.17
CA SER A 235 -30.18 -3.96 35.93
C SER A 235 -28.76 -3.55 35.54
N ILE A 236 -28.53 -2.24 35.41
CA ILE A 236 -27.19 -1.67 35.22
C ILE A 236 -26.43 -1.51 36.54
N LEU A 237 -27.08 -1.67 37.69
CA LEU A 237 -26.46 -1.45 38.99
C LEU A 237 -25.15 -2.23 39.21
N PRO A 238 -25.00 -3.50 38.79
CA PRO A 238 -23.73 -4.22 38.91
C PRO A 238 -22.60 -3.63 38.07
N CYS A 239 -22.92 -2.84 37.03
CA CYS A 239 -21.93 -2.23 36.14
C CYS A 239 -21.44 -0.83 36.61
N LEU A 240 -22.04 -0.32 37.69
CA LEU A 240 -21.64 1.00 38.22
C LEU A 240 -20.39 0.83 39.11
N LEU A 241 -19.33 1.59 38.78
CA LEU A 241 -18.02 1.51 39.45
C LEU A 241 -18.10 1.68 40.98
N TYR A 242 -19.01 2.54 41.45
CA TYR A 242 -19.20 2.76 42.90
C TYR A 242 -19.88 1.62 43.62
N THR A 243 -20.56 0.70 42.91
CA THR A 243 -21.24 -0.47 43.50
C THR A 243 -20.41 -1.74 43.43
N SER A 244 -19.51 -1.83 42.45
CA SER A 244 -18.65 -3.00 42.25
C SER A 244 -17.34 -2.60 41.59
N PRO A 245 -16.43 -1.92 42.31
CA PRO A 245 -15.14 -1.54 41.75
C PRO A 245 -14.36 -2.81 41.37
N SER A 246 -13.89 -2.85 40.11
CA SER A 246 -13.05 -3.94 39.64
C SER A 246 -11.61 -3.79 40.20
N PRO A 247 -10.92 -4.91 40.54
CA PRO A 247 -9.49 -4.84 40.87
C PRO A 247 -8.62 -4.16 39.81
N ARG A 248 -9.10 -4.11 38.55
CA ARG A 248 -8.41 -3.38 37.47
C ARG A 248 -8.46 -1.86 37.61
N ASP A 249 -9.43 -1.33 38.36
CA ASP A 249 -9.60 0.10 38.58
C ASP A 249 -8.59 0.65 39.62
N TRP A 250 -7.85 -0.23 40.29
CA TRP A 250 -6.83 0.10 41.29
C TRP A 250 -5.39 0.13 40.72
N THR A 251 -5.24 -0.14 39.42
CA THR A 251 -3.91 -0.26 38.75
C THR A 251 -3.56 0.93 37.86
N ILE A 252 -4.12 2.11 38.15
CA ILE A 252 -3.72 3.36 37.48
C ILE A 252 -2.78 4.17 38.41
#